data_978377320e6c47848a5b796692f437ea
#
_entry.id   978377320e6c47848a5b796692f437ea
#
_cell.length_a   1.000
_cell.length_b   1.000
_cell.length_c   1.000
_cell.angle_alpha   90.00
_cell.angle_beta   90.00
_cell.angle_gamma   90.00
#
_symmetry.space_group_name_H-M   'P 1'
#
loop_
_entity.id
_entity.type
_entity.pdbx_description
1 polymer ?
#
loop_
_entity_poly.entity_id
_entity_poly.type
_entity_poly.pdbx_seq_one_letter_code
_entity_poly.pdbx_strand_id
1 'polypeptide(L)'
;MKKVLYIAASALLFTSCESFLDTESYTKKTTGNYPVTEKDAIQMVTGVYATLNKSIANCQNTYFYLSELAADDRFGGGGENDKDMQVMDHLLYTNINRFQSFWTDRYSGINRANMAIANLDKVANETMRNQMMGETLTLRAFFYNELVEMFGSVPLITTVPQNVAEAQVYPAQSSIDEIYASIAADLKKAIEIMPAKNWKETVSGSGHLTKWTAEALLGRVFLFYTGFYGKESLPLMGEDGTISGSIGKEEVAAALKDCIDNSGHGLVSDYRSLWPYTNTVSKKDYPYVKNAPDWVKDGENPEQVFAIKCSHLASWSTTIGYSNQYMLHFAIRSHGGADQYKKLFPFGQGWGAGPVSPKLWKEWQAAEPNDPRREASILDGSKTEGYIYGADKQMEETGLWQKKIIATTAAKEYDSNGGIKTLFNSFTTSKDYYGDGEKEDFQLSHEIDLNVIRFADVLLMHSEITKTADGMNRVRARAGLPAVTYSETALRNERRWELAFEGTRWADIRRWGIAEQALSNQLGSDIWNRGVATVMKNQGAGYAARYAATKGFMPIPQTEIDLSNGVLKQNAGWDASAVFVSWNE
;
A
#
# COMPACT_ATOMS: atom_id res chain seq x y z
N MET A 1 -40.47 -18.41 -70.22
CA MET A 1 -40.70 -19.06 -68.92
C MET A 1 -39.42 -19.39 -68.12
N LYS A 2 -38.29 -19.78 -68.75
CA LYS A 2 -37.05 -20.11 -68.00
C LYS A 2 -36.34 -18.89 -67.31
N LYS A 3 -36.47 -17.68 -67.84
CA LYS A 3 -35.85 -16.47 -67.26
C LYS A 3 -36.61 -15.90 -66.05
N VAL A 4 -37.91 -16.18 -65.91
CA VAL A 4 -38.71 -15.75 -64.74
C VAL A 4 -38.48 -16.67 -63.54
N LEU A 5 -38.14 -17.95 -63.83
CA LEU A 5 -37.83 -18.91 -62.71
C LEU A 5 -36.51 -18.61 -62.00
N TYR A 6 -35.53 -18.02 -62.72
CA TYR A 6 -34.23 -17.64 -62.11
C TYR A 6 -34.33 -16.38 -61.25
N ILE A 7 -35.25 -15.46 -61.56
CA ILE A 7 -35.47 -14.25 -60.77
C ILE A 7 -36.24 -14.59 -59.49
N ALA A 8 -37.16 -15.55 -59.50
CA ALA A 8 -37.87 -16.01 -58.29
C ALA A 8 -36.98 -16.85 -57.37
N ALA A 9 -36.01 -17.61 -57.90
CA ALA A 9 -35.07 -18.37 -57.12
C ALA A 9 -33.98 -17.48 -56.42
N SER A 10 -33.60 -16.34 -57.07
CA SER A 10 -32.66 -15.39 -56.46
C SER A 10 -33.30 -14.47 -55.40
N ALA A 11 -34.62 -14.25 -55.43
CA ALA A 11 -35.32 -13.45 -54.41
C ALA A 11 -35.60 -14.24 -53.15
N LEU A 12 -35.52 -15.57 -53.12
CA LEU A 12 -35.70 -16.43 -51.97
C LEU A 12 -34.39 -16.65 -51.19
N LEU A 13 -33.25 -16.18 -51.69
CA LEU A 13 -31.96 -16.30 -51.02
C LEU A 13 -31.62 -15.08 -50.11
N PHE A 14 -32.45 -14.04 -50.07
CA PHE A 14 -32.23 -12.87 -49.22
C PHE A 14 -33.15 -12.81 -47.98
N THR A 15 -33.99 -13.83 -47.75
CA THR A 15 -34.71 -13.96 -46.47
C THR A 15 -33.98 -14.94 -45.56
N SER A 16 -32.66 -14.82 -45.46
CA SER A 16 -31.86 -15.60 -44.52
C SER A 16 -31.76 -14.88 -43.18
N CYS A 17 -32.62 -15.28 -42.29
CA CYS A 17 -32.34 -15.47 -40.86
C CYS A 17 -31.40 -14.44 -40.22
N GLU A 18 -31.90 -13.24 -39.93
CA GLU A 18 -31.31 -12.44 -38.84
C GLU A 18 -31.32 -13.24 -37.52
N SER A 19 -32.36 -14.04 -37.27
CA SER A 19 -32.47 -14.86 -36.07
C SER A 19 -31.54 -16.10 -36.03
N PHE A 20 -30.91 -16.49 -37.13
CA PHE A 20 -29.96 -17.62 -37.14
C PHE A 20 -28.54 -17.20 -36.67
N LEU A 21 -28.22 -15.91 -36.74
CA LEU A 21 -26.97 -15.35 -36.24
C LEU A 21 -27.07 -14.89 -34.79
N ASP A 22 -28.29 -14.75 -34.25
CA ASP A 22 -28.58 -14.45 -32.84
C ASP A 22 -28.70 -15.75 -31.99
N THR A 23 -27.77 -16.66 -32.16
CA THR A 23 -27.67 -17.79 -31.25
C THR A 23 -27.07 -17.30 -29.92
N GLU A 24 -27.91 -17.20 -28.90
CA GLU A 24 -27.42 -17.05 -27.53
C GLU A 24 -26.37 -18.15 -27.24
N SER A 25 -25.16 -17.75 -26.99
CA SER A 25 -24.10 -18.71 -26.62
C SER A 25 -24.30 -19.20 -25.22
N TYR A 26 -25.03 -20.29 -25.02
CA TYR A 26 -25.24 -20.94 -23.73
C TYR A 26 -23.95 -21.54 -23.11
N THR A 27 -22.89 -21.64 -23.88
CA THR A 27 -21.63 -22.29 -23.47
C THR A 27 -20.47 -21.32 -23.33
N LYS A 28 -20.57 -20.09 -23.81
CA LYS A 28 -19.53 -19.07 -23.68
C LYS A 28 -20.04 -17.89 -22.87
N LYS A 29 -19.29 -17.51 -21.83
CA LYS A 29 -19.53 -16.27 -21.09
C LYS A 29 -19.17 -15.09 -21.98
N THR A 30 -20.12 -14.21 -22.24
CA THR A 30 -19.97 -12.96 -22.98
C THR A 30 -20.32 -11.79 -22.08
N THR A 31 -19.94 -10.58 -22.45
CA THR A 31 -20.32 -9.36 -21.69
C THR A 31 -21.83 -9.17 -21.58
N GLY A 32 -22.62 -9.71 -22.51
CA GLY A 32 -24.09 -9.66 -22.49
C GLY A 32 -24.74 -10.63 -21.51
N ASN A 33 -24.11 -11.79 -21.24
CA ASN A 33 -24.67 -12.84 -20.39
C ASN A 33 -23.84 -13.14 -19.12
N TYR A 34 -22.87 -12.29 -18.75
CA TYR A 34 -22.05 -12.44 -17.56
C TYR A 34 -22.16 -11.20 -16.66
N PRO A 35 -22.35 -11.33 -15.35
CA PRO A 35 -22.53 -12.56 -14.57
C PRO A 35 -23.94 -13.15 -14.72
N VAL A 36 -24.06 -14.47 -14.69
CA VAL A 36 -25.34 -15.20 -14.70
C VAL A 36 -25.72 -15.66 -13.31
N THR A 37 -24.73 -15.93 -12.48
CA THR A 37 -24.89 -16.53 -11.15
C THR A 37 -24.16 -15.71 -10.08
N GLU A 38 -24.53 -15.89 -8.81
CA GLU A 38 -23.80 -15.33 -7.67
C GLU A 38 -22.31 -15.71 -7.70
N LYS A 39 -21.98 -16.92 -8.13
CA LYS A 39 -20.59 -17.36 -8.30
C LYS A 39 -19.85 -16.54 -9.34
N ASP A 40 -20.50 -16.15 -10.41
CA ASP A 40 -19.92 -15.29 -11.44
C ASP A 40 -19.64 -13.88 -10.88
N ALA A 41 -20.56 -13.34 -10.09
CA ALA A 41 -20.38 -12.06 -9.41
C ALA A 41 -19.20 -12.08 -8.43
N ILE A 42 -19.07 -13.15 -7.63
CA ILE A 42 -17.90 -13.36 -6.76
C ILE A 42 -16.60 -13.35 -7.59
N GLN A 43 -16.57 -14.05 -8.73
CA GLN A 43 -15.39 -14.08 -9.61
C GLN A 43 -15.02 -12.70 -10.16
N MET A 44 -16.04 -11.88 -10.51
CA MET A 44 -15.80 -10.50 -10.97
C MET A 44 -15.14 -9.66 -9.87
N VAL A 45 -15.68 -9.66 -8.67
CA VAL A 45 -15.14 -8.90 -7.54
C VAL A 45 -13.76 -9.43 -7.13
N THR A 46 -13.56 -10.76 -7.12
CA THR A 46 -12.23 -11.37 -6.91
C THR A 46 -11.22 -10.87 -7.95
N GLY A 47 -11.66 -10.66 -9.20
CA GLY A 47 -10.82 -10.06 -10.24
C GLY A 47 -10.37 -8.63 -9.92
N VAL A 48 -11.18 -7.84 -9.20
CA VAL A 48 -10.78 -6.50 -8.71
C VAL A 48 -9.74 -6.64 -7.60
N TYR A 49 -9.98 -7.50 -6.61
CA TYR A 49 -9.02 -7.79 -5.52
C TYR A 49 -7.66 -8.27 -6.03
N ALA A 50 -7.63 -9.09 -7.08
CA ALA A 50 -6.39 -9.60 -7.67
C ALA A 50 -5.43 -8.49 -8.12
N THR A 51 -5.92 -7.27 -8.35
CA THR A 51 -5.08 -6.12 -8.67
C THR A 51 -4.19 -5.69 -7.51
N LEU A 52 -4.61 -5.90 -6.26
CA LEU A 52 -3.80 -5.61 -5.07
C LEU A 52 -2.54 -6.48 -5.05
N ASN A 53 -2.67 -7.77 -5.36
CA ASN A 53 -1.54 -8.70 -5.38
C ASN A 53 -0.55 -8.43 -6.54
N LYS A 54 -1.02 -7.91 -7.67
CA LYS A 54 -0.14 -7.48 -8.76
C LYS A 54 0.84 -6.40 -8.31
N SER A 55 0.36 -5.46 -7.51
CA SER A 55 1.21 -4.39 -6.98
C SER A 55 2.29 -4.94 -6.04
N ILE A 56 1.97 -5.95 -5.23
CA ILE A 56 2.96 -6.59 -4.36
C ILE A 56 4.03 -7.31 -5.18
N ALA A 57 3.67 -7.93 -6.30
CA ALA A 57 4.64 -8.59 -7.19
C ALA A 57 5.73 -7.63 -7.72
N ASN A 58 5.37 -6.38 -7.97
CA ASN A 58 6.25 -5.30 -8.40
C ASN A 58 6.39 -4.23 -7.32
N CYS A 59 6.64 -4.62 -6.07
CA CYS A 59 6.56 -3.76 -4.90
C CYS A 59 7.37 -2.46 -5.02
N GLN A 60 8.51 -2.49 -5.69
CA GLN A 60 9.38 -1.31 -5.88
C GLN A 60 8.75 -0.19 -6.70
N ASN A 61 7.68 -0.46 -7.44
CA ASN A 61 7.02 0.51 -8.32
C ASN A 61 5.70 1.01 -7.73
N THR A 62 5.40 0.70 -6.45
CA THR A 62 4.12 1.03 -5.82
C THR A 62 4.16 2.34 -5.04
N TYR A 63 2.97 2.87 -4.77
CA TYR A 63 2.82 4.04 -3.91
C TYR A 63 3.32 3.75 -2.48
N PHE A 64 3.06 2.55 -1.93
CA PHE A 64 3.55 2.18 -0.60
C PHE A 64 5.09 2.21 -0.53
N TYR A 65 5.78 1.63 -1.51
CA TYR A 65 7.25 1.63 -1.54
C TYR A 65 7.82 3.04 -1.68
N LEU A 66 7.22 3.85 -2.57
CA LEU A 66 7.56 5.26 -2.71
C LEU A 66 7.36 6.02 -1.39
N SER A 67 6.20 5.82 -0.73
CA SER A 67 5.87 6.56 0.50
C SER A 67 6.81 6.22 1.66
N GLU A 68 7.40 5.03 1.66
CA GLU A 68 8.43 4.65 2.62
C GLU A 68 9.79 5.29 2.32
N LEU A 69 10.21 5.31 1.05
CA LEU A 69 11.55 5.80 0.69
C LEU A 69 11.62 7.30 0.44
N ALA A 70 10.53 7.93 0.01
CA ALA A 70 10.48 9.38 -0.21
C ALA A 70 10.24 10.19 1.07
N ALA A 71 9.94 9.53 2.20
CA ALA A 71 9.74 10.19 3.49
C ALA A 71 11.07 10.40 4.24
N ASP A 72 11.04 11.27 5.27
CA ASP A 72 12.21 11.65 6.06
C ASP A 72 12.64 10.62 7.13
N ASP A 73 11.93 9.52 7.26
CA ASP A 73 12.20 8.49 8.28
C ASP A 73 13.14 7.38 7.79
N ARG A 74 13.41 7.31 6.47
CA ARG A 74 14.24 6.30 5.82
C ARG A 74 15.04 6.92 4.67
N PHE A 75 16.08 6.19 4.23
CA PHE A 75 16.84 6.48 3.03
C PHE A 75 16.54 5.46 1.93
N GLY A 76 17.06 5.66 0.72
CA GLY A 76 16.85 4.73 -0.37
C GLY A 76 17.49 3.36 -0.12
N GLY A 77 18.76 3.33 0.20
CA GLY A 77 19.49 2.10 0.53
C GLY A 77 19.77 1.19 -0.67
N GLY A 78 19.76 -0.12 -0.44
CA GLY A 78 20.14 -1.10 -1.46
C GLY A 78 21.64 -1.16 -1.73
N GLY A 79 22.11 -1.94 -2.71
CA GLY A 79 23.51 -1.99 -3.12
C GLY A 79 23.89 -0.88 -4.10
N GLU A 80 25.17 -0.78 -4.46
CA GLU A 80 25.70 0.27 -5.34
C GLU A 80 25.00 0.37 -6.71
N ASN A 81 24.36 -0.70 -7.17
CA ASN A 81 23.65 -0.76 -8.45
C ASN A 81 22.14 -0.54 -8.32
N ASP A 82 21.60 -0.50 -7.10
CA ASP A 82 20.16 -0.35 -6.84
C ASP A 82 19.73 1.13 -6.84
N LYS A 83 20.21 1.87 -7.85
CA LYS A 83 20.03 3.33 -7.96
C LYS A 83 18.57 3.76 -7.95
N ASP A 84 17.69 2.94 -8.46
CA ASP A 84 16.25 3.19 -8.47
C ASP A 84 15.64 3.33 -7.06
N MET A 85 16.21 2.65 -6.06
CA MET A 85 15.81 2.84 -4.66
C MET A 85 16.37 4.16 -4.13
N GLN A 86 17.66 4.39 -4.38
CA GLN A 86 18.40 5.52 -3.85
C GLN A 86 17.92 6.88 -4.36
N VAL A 87 17.35 6.94 -5.58
CA VAL A 87 16.88 8.20 -6.16
C VAL A 87 15.50 8.62 -5.67
N MET A 88 14.74 7.72 -5.01
CA MET A 88 13.38 8.03 -4.57
C MET A 88 13.36 9.08 -3.45
N ASP A 89 14.23 8.94 -2.45
CA ASP A 89 14.30 9.90 -1.35
C ASP A 89 14.79 11.28 -1.80
N HIS A 90 15.54 11.33 -2.91
CA HIS A 90 16.00 12.58 -3.52
C HIS A 90 15.03 13.19 -4.55
N LEU A 91 13.90 12.56 -4.81
CA LEU A 91 12.92 12.93 -5.85
C LEU A 91 13.59 13.10 -7.24
N LEU A 92 14.47 12.16 -7.58
CA LEU A 92 15.17 12.03 -8.86
C LEU A 92 14.70 10.77 -9.60
N TYR A 93 15.14 10.58 -10.83
CA TYR A 93 14.87 9.35 -11.58
C TYR A 93 16.10 8.86 -12.37
N THR A 94 16.17 7.55 -12.52
CA THR A 94 17.05 6.85 -13.47
C THR A 94 16.29 6.45 -14.73
N ASN A 95 14.99 6.17 -14.57
CA ASN A 95 14.05 5.78 -15.62
C ASN A 95 12.72 6.49 -15.41
N ILE A 96 12.34 7.36 -16.33
CA ILE A 96 11.09 8.13 -16.26
C ILE A 96 9.84 7.25 -16.35
N ASN A 97 9.96 6.02 -16.88
CA ASN A 97 8.89 5.03 -16.96
C ASN A 97 8.86 4.07 -15.78
N ARG A 98 9.60 4.35 -14.68
CA ARG A 98 9.68 3.45 -13.54
C ARG A 98 8.31 2.99 -13.05
N PHE A 99 7.36 3.89 -12.95
CA PHE A 99 6.03 3.61 -12.41
C PHE A 99 4.99 3.19 -13.46
N GLN A 100 5.43 2.81 -14.66
CA GLN A 100 4.55 2.35 -15.76
C GLN A 100 3.68 1.16 -15.34
N SER A 101 4.26 0.16 -14.68
CA SER A 101 3.50 -1.02 -14.24
C SER A 101 2.44 -0.67 -13.18
N PHE A 102 2.77 0.24 -12.26
CA PHE A 102 1.81 0.70 -11.25
C PHE A 102 0.62 1.44 -11.89
N TRP A 103 0.90 2.35 -12.82
CA TRP A 103 -0.13 3.05 -13.59
C TRP A 103 -1.07 2.07 -14.29
N THR A 104 -0.52 1.15 -15.07
CA THR A 104 -1.31 0.18 -15.84
C THR A 104 -2.08 -0.80 -14.94
N ASP A 105 -1.49 -1.23 -13.83
CA ASP A 105 -2.16 -2.11 -12.88
C ASP A 105 -3.33 -1.42 -12.18
N ARG A 106 -3.18 -0.15 -11.77
CA ARG A 106 -4.28 0.61 -11.16
C ARG A 106 -5.41 0.85 -12.13
N TYR A 107 -5.13 1.25 -13.37
CA TYR A 107 -6.18 1.39 -14.39
C TYR A 107 -6.82 0.07 -14.78
N SER A 108 -6.08 -1.04 -14.79
CA SER A 108 -6.65 -2.38 -14.96
C SER A 108 -7.62 -2.73 -13.81
N GLY A 109 -7.28 -2.38 -12.57
CA GLY A 109 -8.15 -2.54 -11.42
C GLY A 109 -9.42 -1.69 -11.50
N ILE A 110 -9.26 -0.42 -11.88
CA ILE A 110 -10.38 0.52 -12.10
C ILE A 110 -11.32 0.00 -13.19
N ASN A 111 -10.79 -0.46 -14.33
CA ASN A 111 -11.62 -1.03 -15.39
C ASN A 111 -12.40 -2.26 -14.93
N ARG A 112 -11.77 -3.17 -14.18
CA ARG A 112 -12.45 -4.33 -13.58
C ARG A 112 -13.53 -3.90 -12.59
N ALA A 113 -13.26 -2.88 -11.77
CA ALA A 113 -14.25 -2.32 -10.85
C ALA A 113 -15.43 -1.71 -11.61
N ASN A 114 -15.19 -0.93 -12.67
CA ASN A 114 -16.25 -0.37 -13.52
C ASN A 114 -17.12 -1.47 -14.15
N MET A 115 -16.49 -2.56 -14.64
CA MET A 115 -17.23 -3.71 -15.15
C MET A 115 -18.06 -4.41 -14.08
N ALA A 116 -17.56 -4.56 -12.87
CA ALA A 116 -18.30 -5.14 -11.76
C ALA A 116 -19.48 -4.25 -11.37
N ILE A 117 -19.25 -2.95 -11.16
CA ILE A 117 -20.30 -1.97 -10.81
C ILE A 117 -21.45 -2.01 -11.83
N ALA A 118 -21.13 -2.03 -13.12
CA ALA A 118 -22.12 -2.05 -14.19
C ALA A 118 -22.96 -3.36 -14.28
N ASN A 119 -22.58 -4.41 -13.55
CA ASN A 119 -23.23 -5.72 -13.66
C ASN A 119 -23.69 -6.34 -12.34
N LEU A 120 -23.31 -5.77 -11.19
CA LEU A 120 -23.68 -6.33 -9.88
C LEU A 120 -25.17 -6.17 -9.54
N ASP A 121 -25.91 -5.29 -10.22
CA ASP A 121 -27.35 -5.15 -10.12
C ASP A 121 -28.11 -6.43 -10.55
N LYS A 122 -27.49 -7.28 -11.36
CA LYS A 122 -28.01 -8.59 -11.78
C LYS A 122 -28.03 -9.64 -10.65
N VAL A 123 -27.34 -9.39 -9.54
CA VAL A 123 -27.32 -10.30 -8.38
C VAL A 123 -28.61 -10.16 -7.60
N ALA A 124 -29.39 -11.25 -7.54
CA ALA A 124 -30.71 -11.24 -6.91
C ALA A 124 -30.65 -11.09 -5.38
N ASN A 125 -29.63 -11.67 -4.74
CA ASN A 125 -29.43 -11.56 -3.29
C ASN A 125 -28.95 -10.15 -2.92
N GLU A 126 -29.83 -9.36 -2.36
CA GLU A 126 -29.58 -7.94 -2.04
C GLU A 126 -28.42 -7.75 -1.06
N THR A 127 -28.36 -8.53 0.00
CA THR A 127 -27.29 -8.43 1.01
C THR A 127 -25.94 -8.69 0.37
N MET A 128 -25.83 -9.74 -0.45
CA MET A 128 -24.63 -10.09 -1.17
C MET A 128 -24.25 -9.02 -2.22
N ARG A 129 -25.25 -8.55 -2.98
CA ARG A 129 -25.07 -7.47 -3.96
C ARG A 129 -24.52 -6.21 -3.29
N ASN A 130 -25.10 -5.77 -2.19
CA ASN A 130 -24.69 -4.58 -1.46
C ASN A 130 -23.27 -4.72 -0.89
N GLN A 131 -22.94 -5.89 -0.35
CA GLN A 131 -21.57 -6.18 0.10
C GLN A 131 -20.57 -6.08 -1.04
N MET A 132 -20.80 -6.80 -2.15
CA MET A 132 -19.91 -6.82 -3.31
C MET A 132 -19.79 -5.44 -3.99
N MET A 133 -20.89 -4.72 -4.09
CA MET A 133 -20.90 -3.36 -4.65
C MET A 133 -20.06 -2.43 -3.77
N GLY A 134 -20.26 -2.45 -2.46
CA GLY A 134 -19.49 -1.62 -1.52
C GLY A 134 -17.99 -1.95 -1.52
N GLU A 135 -17.63 -3.24 -1.57
CA GLU A 135 -16.23 -3.65 -1.72
C GLU A 135 -15.61 -3.12 -3.02
N THR A 136 -16.34 -3.24 -4.13
CA THR A 136 -15.88 -2.79 -5.45
C THR A 136 -15.68 -1.28 -5.51
N LEU A 137 -16.62 -0.51 -4.96
CA LEU A 137 -16.54 0.95 -4.85
C LEU A 137 -15.36 1.37 -3.97
N THR A 138 -15.17 0.70 -2.82
CA THR A 138 -14.04 0.98 -1.93
C THR A 138 -12.68 0.69 -2.60
N LEU A 139 -12.57 -0.40 -3.37
CA LEU A 139 -11.35 -0.71 -4.12
C LEU A 139 -11.10 0.30 -5.24
N ARG A 140 -12.13 0.74 -5.97
CA ARG A 140 -11.97 1.77 -7.00
C ARG A 140 -11.51 3.09 -6.40
N ALA A 141 -12.12 3.50 -5.30
CA ALA A 141 -11.70 4.67 -4.53
C ALA A 141 -10.24 4.56 -4.06
N PHE A 142 -9.83 3.41 -3.55
CA PHE A 142 -8.45 3.16 -3.14
C PHE A 142 -7.47 3.27 -4.30
N PHE A 143 -7.77 2.69 -5.46
CA PHE A 143 -6.90 2.77 -6.64
C PHE A 143 -6.76 4.22 -7.14
N TYR A 144 -7.84 4.98 -7.16
CA TYR A 144 -7.77 6.40 -7.51
C TYR A 144 -7.02 7.23 -6.46
N ASN A 145 -7.19 6.91 -5.17
CA ASN A 145 -6.47 7.61 -4.12
C ASN A 145 -4.96 7.44 -4.26
N GLU A 146 -4.47 6.22 -4.53
CA GLU A 146 -3.04 5.99 -4.77
C GLU A 146 -2.54 6.71 -6.04
N LEU A 147 -3.34 6.70 -7.11
CA LEU A 147 -2.98 7.39 -8.36
C LEU A 147 -2.88 8.92 -8.15
N VAL A 148 -3.87 9.52 -7.50
CA VAL A 148 -3.91 10.98 -7.32
C VAL A 148 -2.87 11.48 -6.30
N GLU A 149 -2.57 10.70 -5.26
CA GLU A 149 -1.50 11.03 -4.33
C GLU A 149 -0.11 10.88 -4.97
N MET A 150 0.06 9.93 -5.88
CA MET A 150 1.33 9.67 -6.55
C MET A 150 1.58 10.59 -7.74
N PHE A 151 0.56 10.83 -8.59
CA PHE A 151 0.72 11.52 -9.87
C PHE A 151 -0.02 12.86 -9.96
N GLY A 152 -0.84 13.22 -8.98
CA GLY A 152 -1.71 14.41 -9.11
C GLY A 152 -2.87 14.17 -10.08
N SER A 153 -3.08 15.10 -10.99
CA SER A 153 -4.11 14.97 -12.03
C SER A 153 -3.87 13.76 -12.93
N VAL A 154 -4.87 12.89 -13.01
CA VAL A 154 -4.88 11.67 -13.82
C VAL A 154 -6.22 11.53 -14.55
N PRO A 155 -6.34 10.73 -15.61
CA PRO A 155 -7.63 10.45 -16.25
C PRO A 155 -8.64 9.83 -15.28
N LEU A 156 -9.85 10.40 -15.19
CA LEU A 156 -10.96 9.85 -14.43
C LEU A 156 -11.86 9.01 -15.34
N ILE A 157 -11.86 7.68 -15.14
CA ILE A 157 -12.62 6.71 -15.94
C ILE A 157 -13.53 5.93 -14.99
N THR A 158 -14.82 6.26 -14.97
CA THR A 158 -15.81 5.68 -14.06
C THR A 158 -16.79 4.72 -14.73
N THR A 159 -16.71 4.60 -16.06
CA THR A 159 -17.60 3.75 -16.86
C THR A 159 -16.81 2.85 -17.80
N VAL A 160 -17.47 1.82 -18.31
CA VAL A 160 -16.94 0.95 -19.35
C VAL A 160 -17.28 1.55 -20.73
N PRO A 161 -16.32 1.63 -21.68
CA PRO A 161 -16.61 2.08 -23.03
C PRO A 161 -17.74 1.24 -23.67
N GLN A 162 -18.72 1.91 -24.29
CA GLN A 162 -19.88 1.24 -24.88
C GLN A 162 -19.59 0.71 -26.28
N ASN A 163 -18.56 1.22 -26.94
CA ASN A 163 -18.19 0.83 -28.31
C ASN A 163 -16.67 1.02 -28.53
N VAL A 164 -16.20 0.52 -29.69
CA VAL A 164 -14.78 0.56 -30.06
C VAL A 164 -14.27 1.99 -30.22
N ALA A 165 -15.10 2.92 -30.72
CA ALA A 165 -14.69 4.30 -30.91
C ALA A 165 -14.41 5.01 -29.56
N GLU A 166 -15.26 4.79 -28.56
CA GLU A 166 -15.03 5.28 -27.20
C GLU A 166 -13.78 4.67 -26.59
N ALA A 167 -13.56 3.36 -26.78
CA ALA A 167 -12.39 2.66 -26.28
C ALA A 167 -11.06 3.15 -26.90
N GLN A 168 -11.11 3.82 -28.07
CA GLN A 168 -9.95 4.38 -28.75
C GLN A 168 -9.61 5.81 -28.32
N VAL A 169 -10.48 6.48 -27.57
CA VAL A 169 -10.23 7.83 -27.07
C VAL A 169 -9.38 7.75 -25.81
N TYR A 170 -8.21 8.35 -25.86
CA TYR A 170 -7.40 8.50 -24.64
C TYR A 170 -7.92 9.70 -23.82
N PRO A 171 -8.44 9.49 -22.60
CA PRO A 171 -9.01 10.58 -21.82
C PRO A 171 -7.93 11.53 -21.30
N ALA A 172 -8.25 12.82 -21.25
CA ALA A 172 -7.38 13.82 -20.62
C ALA A 172 -7.33 13.64 -19.09
N GLN A 173 -6.32 14.24 -18.49
CA GLN A 173 -6.23 14.34 -17.02
C GLN A 173 -7.42 15.18 -16.50
N SER A 174 -8.12 14.66 -15.51
CA SER A 174 -9.20 15.36 -14.82
C SER A 174 -8.63 16.30 -13.73
N SER A 175 -9.43 17.24 -13.32
CA SER A 175 -9.06 18.12 -12.21
C SER A 175 -8.96 17.31 -10.90
N ILE A 176 -8.15 17.81 -9.98
CA ILE A 176 -8.02 17.21 -8.64
C ILE A 176 -9.37 17.11 -7.95
N ASP A 177 -10.20 18.16 -8.03
CA ASP A 177 -11.51 18.22 -7.39
C ASP A 177 -12.46 17.15 -7.97
N GLU A 178 -12.45 16.90 -9.29
CA GLU A 178 -13.26 15.83 -9.91
C GLU A 178 -12.83 14.44 -9.47
N ILE A 179 -11.52 14.17 -9.39
CA ILE A 179 -11.02 12.87 -8.95
C ILE A 179 -11.40 12.62 -7.50
N TYR A 180 -11.17 13.59 -6.61
CA TYR A 180 -11.55 13.44 -5.20
C TYR A 180 -13.06 13.40 -4.99
N ALA A 181 -13.83 14.10 -5.81
CA ALA A 181 -15.30 14.03 -5.77
C ALA A 181 -15.82 12.63 -6.12
N SER A 182 -15.20 11.99 -7.11
CA SER A 182 -15.51 10.59 -7.48
C SER A 182 -15.13 9.60 -6.37
N ILE A 183 -13.93 9.75 -5.78
CA ILE A 183 -13.48 8.94 -4.63
C ILE A 183 -14.47 9.09 -3.47
N ALA A 184 -14.89 10.31 -3.16
CA ALA A 184 -15.83 10.59 -2.08
C ALA A 184 -17.20 9.94 -2.33
N ALA A 185 -17.70 10.00 -3.57
CA ALA A 185 -19.00 9.40 -3.95
C ALA A 185 -18.95 7.86 -3.81
N ASP A 186 -17.87 7.24 -4.26
CA ASP A 186 -17.67 5.79 -4.12
C ASP A 186 -17.66 5.37 -2.64
N LEU A 187 -16.89 6.07 -1.80
CA LEU A 187 -16.78 5.73 -0.38
C LEU A 187 -18.10 6.01 0.37
N LYS A 188 -18.75 7.13 0.10
CA LYS A 188 -20.06 7.44 0.69
C LYS A 188 -21.08 6.36 0.35
N LYS A 189 -21.18 5.98 -0.92
CA LYS A 189 -22.09 4.92 -1.36
C LYS A 189 -21.75 3.58 -0.73
N ALA A 190 -20.47 3.21 -0.66
CA ALA A 190 -20.02 1.98 -0.01
C ALA A 190 -20.43 1.94 1.48
N ILE A 191 -20.23 3.02 2.22
CA ILE A 191 -20.61 3.16 3.63
C ILE A 191 -22.13 3.01 3.82
N GLU A 192 -22.92 3.58 2.92
CA GLU A 192 -24.38 3.52 2.98
C GLU A 192 -24.94 2.11 2.76
N ILE A 193 -24.38 1.34 1.84
CA ILE A 193 -24.98 0.07 1.42
C ILE A 193 -24.38 -1.17 2.07
N MET A 194 -23.12 -1.13 2.53
CA MET A 194 -22.50 -2.30 3.16
C MET A 194 -23.09 -2.60 4.54
N PRO A 195 -23.26 -3.90 4.88
CA PRO A 195 -23.78 -4.28 6.20
C PRO A 195 -22.84 -3.83 7.33
N ALA A 196 -23.42 -3.22 8.36
CA ALA A 196 -22.73 -2.83 9.59
C ALA A 196 -22.59 -4.05 10.52
N LYS A 197 -21.72 -4.99 10.19
CA LYS A 197 -21.44 -6.19 10.99
C LYS A 197 -20.12 -6.05 11.71
N ASN A 198 -19.99 -6.72 12.87
CA ASN A 198 -18.70 -6.87 13.51
C ASN A 198 -17.69 -7.47 12.52
N TRP A 199 -16.46 -6.96 12.49
CA TRP A 199 -15.45 -7.40 11.53
C TRP A 199 -15.22 -8.93 11.58
N LYS A 200 -15.33 -9.55 12.76
CA LYS A 200 -15.20 -11.00 12.93
C LYS A 200 -16.33 -11.80 12.29
N GLU A 201 -17.52 -11.25 12.21
CA GLU A 201 -18.68 -11.92 11.62
C GLU A 201 -18.65 -11.84 10.09
N THR A 202 -18.09 -10.78 9.57
CA THR A 202 -18.09 -10.56 8.12
C THR A 202 -17.03 -11.39 7.44
N VAL A 203 -15.81 -11.50 8.03
CA VAL A 203 -14.70 -11.91 7.20
C VAL A 203 -13.40 -12.26 7.91
N SER A 204 -13.41 -12.59 9.14
CA SER A 204 -12.19 -13.03 9.83
C SER A 204 -11.39 -14.01 8.94
N GLY A 205 -10.26 -13.57 8.45
CA GLY A 205 -9.35 -14.37 7.63
C GLY A 205 -9.59 -14.37 6.12
N SER A 206 -10.71 -13.85 5.59
CA SER A 206 -11.00 -13.91 4.15
C SER A 206 -10.42 -12.74 3.33
N GLY A 207 -10.10 -11.60 3.97
CA GLY A 207 -9.55 -10.41 3.30
C GLY A 207 -10.56 -9.52 2.57
N HIS A 208 -11.85 -9.80 2.68
CA HIS A 208 -12.88 -8.92 2.12
C HIS A 208 -12.94 -7.58 2.86
N LEU A 209 -13.22 -6.51 2.16
CA LEU A 209 -13.39 -5.19 2.75
C LEU A 209 -14.75 -5.07 3.45
N THR A 210 -14.80 -4.22 4.47
CA THR A 210 -15.98 -3.97 5.26
C THR A 210 -16.39 -2.50 5.15
N LYS A 211 -17.59 -2.17 5.64
CA LYS A 211 -18.02 -0.77 5.83
C LYS A 211 -16.94 0.03 6.57
N TRP A 212 -16.32 -0.56 7.58
CA TRP A 212 -15.29 0.06 8.42
C TRP A 212 -14.02 0.42 7.65
N THR A 213 -13.69 -0.38 6.62
CA THR A 213 -12.60 -0.07 5.70
C THR A 213 -12.90 1.17 4.87
N ALA A 214 -14.14 1.30 4.36
CA ALA A 214 -14.56 2.47 3.59
C ALA A 214 -14.57 3.75 4.46
N GLU A 215 -15.04 3.66 5.70
CA GLU A 215 -15.02 4.77 6.67
C GLU A 215 -13.61 5.22 7.02
N ALA A 216 -12.70 4.27 7.27
CA ALA A 216 -11.31 4.57 7.56
C ALA A 216 -10.57 5.18 6.35
N LEU A 217 -10.84 4.67 5.14
CA LEU A 217 -10.28 5.24 3.92
C LEU A 217 -10.82 6.65 3.65
N LEU A 218 -12.10 6.91 3.90
CA LEU A 218 -12.69 8.25 3.82
C LEU A 218 -11.94 9.24 4.72
N GLY A 219 -11.59 8.82 5.93
CA GLY A 219 -10.76 9.63 6.85
C GLY A 219 -9.41 10.01 6.27
N ARG A 220 -8.68 9.06 5.66
CA ARG A 220 -7.38 9.32 5.00
C ARG A 220 -7.52 10.27 3.82
N VAL A 221 -8.48 9.99 2.94
CA VAL A 221 -8.77 10.81 1.74
C VAL A 221 -9.10 12.24 2.15
N PHE A 222 -9.98 12.42 3.13
CA PHE A 222 -10.35 13.74 3.64
C PHE A 222 -9.15 14.52 4.19
N LEU A 223 -8.35 13.89 5.06
CA LEU A 223 -7.19 14.53 5.68
C LEU A 223 -6.13 14.91 4.66
N PHE A 224 -5.89 14.05 3.65
CA PHE A 224 -4.93 14.39 2.61
C PHE A 224 -5.44 15.52 1.73
N TYR A 225 -6.65 15.43 1.22
CA TYR A 225 -7.21 16.45 0.34
C TYR A 225 -7.29 17.82 1.02
N THR A 226 -7.87 17.88 2.22
CA THR A 226 -8.05 19.16 2.92
C THR A 226 -6.71 19.74 3.36
N GLY A 227 -5.78 18.91 3.84
CA GLY A 227 -4.47 19.37 4.29
C GLY A 227 -3.56 19.79 3.14
N PHE A 228 -3.42 18.96 2.11
CA PHE A 228 -2.49 19.21 1.00
C PHE A 228 -2.95 20.33 0.07
N TYR A 229 -4.24 20.39 -0.26
CA TYR A 229 -4.80 21.41 -1.14
C TYR A 229 -5.37 22.63 -0.39
N GLY A 230 -5.31 22.64 0.95
CA GLY A 230 -5.79 23.76 1.76
C GLY A 230 -7.33 23.96 1.65
N LYS A 231 -8.09 22.87 1.60
CA LYS A 231 -9.54 22.89 1.46
C LYS A 231 -10.23 22.61 2.80
N GLU A 232 -11.50 23.02 2.94
CA GLU A 232 -12.29 22.81 4.18
C GLU A 232 -13.14 21.55 4.14
N SER A 233 -13.52 21.09 2.94
CA SER A 233 -14.38 19.93 2.72
C SER A 233 -13.95 19.15 1.47
N LEU A 234 -14.29 17.88 1.43
CA LEU A 234 -14.07 16.99 0.31
C LEU A 234 -15.23 17.16 -0.69
N PRO A 235 -14.97 17.47 -1.99
CA PRO A 235 -16.04 17.61 -2.98
C PRO A 235 -16.75 16.27 -3.18
N LEU A 236 -18.03 16.30 -3.55
CA LEU A 236 -18.84 15.11 -3.78
C LEU A 236 -19.41 15.11 -5.20
N MET A 237 -19.18 14.03 -5.94
CA MET A 237 -19.74 13.81 -7.27
C MET A 237 -21.20 13.41 -7.17
N GLY A 238 -22.07 14.07 -7.92
CA GLY A 238 -23.47 13.70 -8.07
C GLY A 238 -23.67 12.57 -9.07
N GLU A 239 -24.89 12.04 -9.13
CA GLU A 239 -25.25 10.96 -10.07
C GLU A 239 -25.16 11.40 -11.55
N ASP A 240 -25.25 12.67 -11.83
CA ASP A 240 -25.11 13.28 -13.15
C ASP A 240 -23.64 13.45 -13.60
N GLY A 241 -22.69 13.04 -12.75
CA GLY A 241 -21.25 13.16 -13.01
C GLY A 241 -20.71 14.58 -12.79
N THR A 242 -21.46 15.47 -12.17
CA THR A 242 -20.99 16.81 -11.80
C THR A 242 -20.76 16.92 -10.28
N ILE A 243 -19.90 17.85 -9.86
CA ILE A 243 -19.70 18.11 -8.44
C ILE A 243 -20.93 18.87 -7.93
N SER A 244 -21.72 18.25 -7.04
CA SER A 244 -22.98 18.81 -6.57
C SER A 244 -23.11 18.86 -5.04
N GLY A 245 -22.04 18.55 -4.30
CA GLY A 245 -22.02 18.56 -2.84
C GLY A 245 -20.62 18.49 -2.26
N SER A 246 -20.54 18.27 -0.96
CA SER A 246 -19.28 18.06 -0.26
C SER A 246 -19.49 17.24 1.02
N ILE A 247 -18.43 16.59 1.47
CA ILE A 247 -18.35 15.91 2.77
C ILE A 247 -17.50 16.77 3.70
N GLY A 248 -18.09 17.20 4.82
CA GLY A 248 -17.43 18.02 5.83
C GLY A 248 -16.76 17.19 6.92
N LYS A 249 -15.98 17.88 7.76
CA LYS A 249 -15.24 17.24 8.87
C LYS A 249 -16.16 16.53 9.88
N GLU A 250 -17.38 17.04 10.09
CA GLU A 250 -18.35 16.46 11.01
C GLU A 250 -18.83 15.07 10.51
N GLU A 251 -19.10 14.96 9.21
CA GLU A 251 -19.52 13.69 8.60
C GLU A 251 -18.38 12.66 8.64
N VAL A 252 -17.15 13.08 8.35
CA VAL A 252 -15.96 12.19 8.43
C VAL A 252 -15.65 11.79 9.88
N ALA A 253 -15.77 12.72 10.84
CA ALA A 253 -15.60 12.41 12.26
C ALA A 253 -16.65 11.39 12.73
N ALA A 254 -17.91 11.53 12.27
CA ALA A 254 -18.98 10.58 12.59
C ALA A 254 -18.70 9.19 12.00
N ALA A 255 -18.23 9.09 10.76
CA ALA A 255 -17.86 7.82 10.13
C ALA A 255 -16.70 7.13 10.89
N LEU A 256 -15.63 7.87 11.20
CA LEU A 256 -14.52 7.31 12.00
C LEU A 256 -14.99 6.88 13.40
N LYS A 257 -15.89 7.64 14.02
CA LYS A 257 -16.48 7.29 15.32
C LYS A 257 -17.34 6.04 15.23
N ASP A 258 -18.10 5.85 14.15
CA ASP A 258 -18.87 4.64 13.90
C ASP A 258 -17.94 3.41 13.80
N CYS A 259 -16.86 3.51 13.03
CA CYS A 259 -15.82 2.49 12.99
C CYS A 259 -15.24 2.20 14.39
N ILE A 260 -14.92 3.23 15.17
CA ILE A 260 -14.35 3.08 16.52
C ILE A 260 -15.30 2.35 17.48
N ASP A 261 -16.59 2.65 17.43
CA ASP A 261 -17.55 2.17 18.41
C ASP A 261 -18.21 0.85 18.02
N ASN A 262 -18.45 0.61 16.73
CA ASN A 262 -19.35 -0.43 16.25
C ASN A 262 -18.67 -1.54 15.43
N SER A 263 -17.43 -1.33 14.96
CA SER A 263 -16.74 -2.31 14.12
C SER A 263 -16.31 -3.59 14.85
N GLY A 264 -16.09 -3.51 16.16
CA GLY A 264 -15.43 -4.54 16.95
C GLY A 264 -13.91 -4.60 16.79
N HIS A 265 -13.32 -3.70 16.00
CA HIS A 265 -11.88 -3.50 15.95
C HIS A 265 -11.36 -2.93 17.28
N GLY A 266 -10.08 -3.14 17.57
CA GLY A 266 -9.47 -2.68 18.82
C GLY A 266 -7.96 -2.73 18.77
N LEU A 267 -7.30 -2.09 19.73
CA LEU A 267 -5.85 -2.17 19.88
C LEU A 267 -5.45 -3.51 20.51
N VAL A 268 -4.37 -4.13 20.03
CA VAL A 268 -3.74 -5.24 20.73
C VAL A 268 -3.13 -4.75 22.07
N SER A 269 -3.03 -5.62 23.05
CA SER A 269 -2.56 -5.24 24.39
C SER A 269 -1.08 -4.89 24.46
N ASP A 270 -0.25 -5.53 23.63
CA ASP A 270 1.19 -5.28 23.54
C ASP A 270 1.55 -4.98 22.08
N TYR A 271 2.14 -3.81 21.86
CA TYR A 271 2.54 -3.36 20.52
C TYR A 271 3.44 -4.35 19.77
N ARG A 272 4.28 -5.07 20.51
CA ARG A 272 5.22 -6.04 19.94
C ARG A 272 4.49 -7.22 19.29
N SER A 273 3.30 -7.58 19.80
CA SER A 273 2.51 -8.70 19.27
C SER A 273 1.88 -8.42 17.90
N LEU A 274 1.93 -7.18 17.41
CA LEU A 274 1.56 -6.86 16.03
C LEU A 274 2.55 -7.40 14.98
N TRP A 275 3.78 -7.71 15.40
CA TRP A 275 4.87 -7.97 14.47
C TRP A 275 5.37 -9.41 14.57
N PRO A 276 5.69 -10.04 13.42
CA PRO A 276 6.01 -11.47 13.36
C PRO A 276 7.26 -11.89 14.14
N TYR A 277 8.12 -10.97 14.54
CA TYR A 277 9.28 -11.31 15.37
C TYR A 277 8.91 -11.76 16.81
N THR A 278 7.63 -11.65 17.22
CA THR A 278 7.12 -12.22 18.48
C THR A 278 6.54 -13.62 18.34
N ASN A 279 6.80 -14.29 17.23
CA ASN A 279 6.36 -15.68 17.05
C ASN A 279 6.95 -16.61 18.12
N THR A 280 6.30 -17.77 18.34
CA THR A 280 6.69 -18.72 19.40
C THR A 280 8.11 -19.27 19.25
N VAL A 281 8.64 -19.32 18.04
CA VAL A 281 10.00 -19.80 17.75
C VAL A 281 11.03 -18.73 18.10
N SER A 282 10.84 -17.50 17.61
CA SER A 282 11.74 -16.38 17.89
C SER A 282 11.88 -16.10 19.38
N LYS A 283 10.80 -16.22 20.14
CA LYS A 283 10.79 -15.98 21.60
C LYS A 283 11.75 -16.87 22.39
N LYS A 284 12.10 -18.04 21.88
CA LYS A 284 13.05 -18.94 22.56
C LYS A 284 14.45 -18.34 22.62
N ASP A 285 14.85 -17.60 21.58
CA ASP A 285 16.24 -17.19 21.36
C ASP A 285 16.41 -15.68 21.10
N TYR A 286 15.32 -14.91 21.15
CA TYR A 286 15.37 -13.45 21.03
C TYR A 286 14.91 -12.81 22.36
N PRO A 287 15.85 -12.43 23.26
CA PRO A 287 15.54 -12.01 24.62
C PRO A 287 14.57 -10.84 24.71
N TYR A 288 14.58 -9.93 23.74
CA TYR A 288 13.71 -8.76 23.68
C TYR A 288 12.21 -9.12 23.73
N VAL A 289 11.82 -10.27 23.17
CA VAL A 289 10.42 -10.71 23.11
C VAL A 289 10.07 -11.86 24.04
N LYS A 290 11.00 -12.28 24.91
CA LYS A 290 10.81 -13.45 25.80
C LYS A 290 9.50 -13.40 26.60
N ASN A 291 9.12 -12.22 27.06
CA ASN A 291 7.94 -11.98 27.89
C ASN A 291 6.80 -11.28 27.11
N ALA A 292 6.93 -11.07 25.80
CA ALA A 292 5.85 -10.52 24.98
C ALA A 292 4.74 -11.56 24.78
N PRO A 293 3.47 -11.16 24.60
CA PRO A 293 2.45 -12.03 24.03
C PRO A 293 2.90 -12.57 22.67
N ASP A 294 2.31 -13.67 22.25
CA ASP A 294 2.58 -14.19 20.91
C ASP A 294 2.05 -13.23 19.85
N TRP A 295 2.67 -13.27 18.67
CA TRP A 295 2.19 -12.55 17.50
C TRP A 295 0.71 -12.88 17.23
N VAL A 296 -0.07 -11.83 17.05
CA VAL A 296 -1.48 -11.95 16.66
C VAL A 296 -1.52 -12.20 15.17
N LYS A 297 -1.84 -13.44 14.79
CA LYS A 297 -1.84 -13.88 13.40
C LYS A 297 -2.78 -13.06 12.53
N ASP A 298 -2.45 -13.01 11.25
CA ASP A 298 -3.31 -12.41 10.25
C ASP A 298 -4.69 -13.09 10.23
N GLY A 299 -5.75 -12.28 10.09
CA GLY A 299 -7.12 -12.73 10.20
C GLY A 299 -7.67 -12.82 11.63
N GLU A 300 -6.82 -12.78 12.66
CA GLU A 300 -7.20 -12.69 14.07
C GLU A 300 -6.87 -11.32 14.67
N ASN A 301 -6.13 -10.48 13.93
CA ASN A 301 -5.63 -9.22 14.41
C ASN A 301 -6.72 -8.13 14.42
N PRO A 302 -7.16 -7.67 15.61
CA PRO A 302 -8.24 -6.69 15.73
C PRO A 302 -7.84 -5.30 15.21
N GLU A 303 -6.56 -5.05 14.96
CA GLU A 303 -6.12 -3.78 14.38
C GLU A 303 -6.18 -3.75 12.84
N GLN A 304 -6.35 -4.88 12.16
CA GLN A 304 -6.41 -4.93 10.69
C GLN A 304 -7.76 -4.41 10.16
N VAL A 305 -7.87 -3.11 9.91
CA VAL A 305 -9.05 -2.50 9.28
C VAL A 305 -9.01 -2.64 7.76
N PHE A 306 -7.83 -2.52 7.17
CA PHE A 306 -7.57 -2.85 5.77
C PHE A 306 -6.19 -3.51 5.64
N ALA A 307 -6.16 -4.72 5.10
CA ALA A 307 -4.92 -5.45 4.82
C ALA A 307 -4.96 -6.08 3.43
N ILE A 308 -3.81 -6.08 2.74
CA ILE A 308 -3.61 -6.86 1.52
C ILE A 308 -3.10 -8.23 1.95
N LYS A 309 -3.85 -9.27 1.61
CA LYS A 309 -3.59 -10.63 2.05
C LYS A 309 -2.44 -11.26 1.27
N CYS A 310 -1.54 -11.89 2.00
CA CYS A 310 -0.46 -12.72 1.47
C CYS A 310 -0.65 -14.19 1.83
N SER A 311 0.09 -15.09 1.18
CA SER A 311 -0.12 -16.53 1.30
C SER A 311 1.15 -17.30 0.96
N HIS A 312 1.33 -18.47 1.57
CA HIS A 312 2.37 -19.44 1.26
C HIS A 312 2.27 -20.05 -0.16
N LEU A 313 1.17 -19.78 -0.89
CA LEU A 313 0.97 -20.27 -2.25
C LEU A 313 1.71 -19.45 -3.32
N ALA A 314 2.60 -18.55 -2.90
CA ALA A 314 3.44 -17.79 -3.81
C ALA A 314 4.33 -18.69 -4.68
N SER A 315 4.44 -18.37 -5.95
CA SER A 315 5.33 -19.05 -6.90
C SER A 315 5.91 -18.07 -7.92
N TRP A 316 7.09 -18.35 -8.41
CA TRP A 316 7.76 -17.53 -9.41
C TRP A 316 7.00 -17.40 -10.74
N SER A 317 6.18 -18.38 -11.08
CA SER A 317 5.53 -18.43 -12.38
C SER A 317 4.25 -17.60 -12.47
N THR A 318 3.40 -17.62 -11.44
CA THR A 318 2.03 -17.05 -11.55
C THR A 318 1.54 -16.33 -10.31
N THR A 319 2.09 -16.61 -9.15
CA THR A 319 1.56 -16.15 -7.86
C THR A 319 2.58 -15.43 -6.98
N ILE A 320 3.61 -14.81 -7.59
CA ILE A 320 4.65 -14.06 -6.84
C ILE A 320 4.02 -12.97 -5.94
N GLY A 321 2.93 -12.34 -6.36
CA GLY A 321 2.22 -11.34 -5.58
C GLY A 321 1.49 -11.87 -4.35
N TYR A 322 1.49 -13.18 -4.10
CA TYR A 322 1.01 -13.76 -2.85
C TYR A 322 2.07 -13.68 -1.75
N SER A 323 3.33 -13.44 -2.08
CA SER A 323 4.40 -13.16 -1.13
C SER A 323 4.50 -11.65 -0.87
N ASN A 324 4.60 -11.25 0.39
CA ASN A 324 4.84 -9.86 0.77
C ASN A 324 6.28 -9.44 0.41
N GLN A 325 6.48 -9.02 -0.82
CA GLN A 325 7.81 -8.65 -1.35
C GLN A 325 8.42 -7.43 -0.64
N TYR A 326 7.62 -6.60 0.04
CA TYR A 326 8.17 -5.51 0.86
C TYR A 326 9.05 -6.04 2.00
N MET A 327 8.70 -7.20 2.59
CA MET A 327 9.51 -7.82 3.64
C MET A 327 10.91 -8.18 3.14
N LEU A 328 11.02 -8.68 1.90
CA LEU A 328 12.29 -8.98 1.27
C LEU A 328 13.10 -7.71 0.97
N HIS A 329 12.43 -6.70 0.40
CA HIS A 329 13.12 -5.45 0.02
C HIS A 329 13.64 -4.68 1.23
N PHE A 330 12.87 -4.61 2.30
CA PHE A 330 13.20 -3.85 3.50
C PHE A 330 14.02 -4.63 4.52
N ALA A 331 14.36 -5.87 4.23
CA ALA A 331 15.24 -6.66 5.10
C ALA A 331 16.73 -6.31 4.89
N ILE A 332 17.53 -6.71 5.84
CA ILE A 332 18.95 -6.35 5.93
C ILE A 332 19.71 -6.95 4.75
N ARG A 333 20.49 -6.14 4.05
CA ARG A 333 21.32 -6.59 2.97
C ARG A 333 22.61 -7.18 3.50
N SER A 334 22.87 -8.41 3.15
CA SER A 334 24.18 -9.03 3.37
C SER A 334 24.29 -10.31 2.56
N HIS A 335 25.21 -10.40 1.64
CA HIS A 335 25.63 -11.63 1.01
C HIS A 335 26.90 -12.20 1.66
N GLY A 336 27.41 -11.54 2.71
CA GLY A 336 28.67 -11.86 3.38
C GLY A 336 28.64 -13.08 4.30
N GLY A 337 27.57 -13.85 4.30
CA GLY A 337 27.51 -15.12 4.98
C GLY A 337 26.58 -15.21 6.19
N ALA A 338 26.22 -16.43 6.50
CA ALA A 338 25.29 -16.83 7.54
C ALA A 338 25.61 -16.28 8.96
N ASP A 339 26.86 -15.90 9.22
CA ASP A 339 27.30 -15.50 10.57
C ASP A 339 26.74 -14.14 10.98
N GLN A 340 26.58 -13.19 10.07
CA GLN A 340 25.97 -11.90 10.40
C GLN A 340 24.48 -12.04 10.77
N TYR A 341 23.74 -12.84 10.02
CA TYR A 341 22.32 -13.07 10.31
C TYR A 341 22.08 -13.85 11.59
N LYS A 342 22.97 -14.79 11.94
CA LYS A 342 22.91 -15.50 13.22
C LYS A 342 22.88 -14.52 14.40
N LYS A 343 23.65 -13.42 14.29
CA LYS A 343 23.73 -12.37 15.31
C LYS A 343 22.54 -11.41 15.29
N LEU A 344 21.90 -11.23 14.13
CA LEU A 344 20.74 -10.36 13.93
C LEU A 344 19.40 -11.11 14.06
N PHE A 345 19.45 -12.40 14.43
CA PHE A 345 18.25 -13.21 14.65
C PHE A 345 17.21 -12.44 15.48
N PRO A 346 15.91 -12.44 15.13
CA PRO A 346 15.24 -13.24 14.09
C PRO A 346 15.14 -12.56 12.72
N PHE A 347 15.83 -11.45 12.47
CA PHE A 347 15.70 -10.67 11.24
C PHE A 347 16.55 -11.28 10.12
N GLY A 348 15.89 -11.51 8.98
CA GLY A 348 16.45 -12.25 7.86
C GLY A 348 17.05 -11.39 6.76
N GLN A 349 17.55 -12.08 5.74
CA GLN A 349 18.16 -11.49 4.57
C GLN A 349 17.14 -10.80 3.66
N GLY A 350 17.55 -9.68 3.04
CA GLY A 350 16.84 -9.02 1.97
C GLY A 350 17.71 -8.09 1.15
N TRP A 351 17.09 -7.10 0.54
CA TRP A 351 17.77 -6.22 -0.43
C TRP A 351 18.30 -4.92 0.15
N GLY A 352 18.05 -4.64 1.45
CA GLY A 352 18.61 -3.49 2.15
C GLY A 352 18.01 -2.15 1.78
N ALA A 353 16.79 -2.13 1.22
CA ALA A 353 16.08 -0.88 0.98
C ALA A 353 15.67 -0.20 2.28
N GLY A 354 15.74 1.11 2.31
CA GLY A 354 15.19 1.92 3.37
C GLY A 354 15.87 1.79 4.74
N PRO A 355 17.19 1.93 4.87
CA PRO A 355 17.81 2.11 6.18
C PRO A 355 17.13 3.24 6.95
N VAL A 356 16.94 3.06 8.27
CA VAL A 356 16.22 4.04 9.08
C VAL A 356 17.09 5.27 9.34
N SER A 357 16.51 6.46 9.19
CA SER A 357 17.19 7.72 9.46
C SER A 357 17.63 7.82 10.93
N PRO A 358 18.91 8.11 11.22
CA PRO A 358 19.38 8.31 12.60
C PRO A 358 18.67 9.49 13.29
N LYS A 359 18.11 10.42 12.51
CA LYS A 359 17.34 11.54 13.08
C LYS A 359 16.00 11.09 13.64
N LEU A 360 15.30 10.17 12.98
CA LEU A 360 14.08 9.57 13.55
C LEU A 360 14.35 9.00 14.94
N TRP A 361 15.41 8.20 15.09
CA TRP A 361 15.78 7.61 16.37
C TRP A 361 16.03 8.68 17.44
N LYS A 362 16.85 9.70 17.10
CA LYS A 362 17.24 10.78 18.02
C LYS A 362 16.04 11.65 18.43
N GLU A 363 15.21 12.04 17.47
CA GLU A 363 14.02 12.86 17.70
C GLU A 363 12.98 12.12 18.54
N TRP A 364 12.74 10.85 18.26
CA TRP A 364 11.83 10.02 19.04
C TRP A 364 12.33 9.88 20.48
N GLN A 365 13.62 9.57 20.64
CA GLN A 365 14.23 9.44 21.97
C GLN A 365 14.18 10.76 22.78
N ALA A 366 14.36 11.89 22.13
CA ALA A 366 14.30 13.19 22.78
C ALA A 366 12.87 13.57 23.20
N ALA A 367 11.88 13.28 22.34
CA ALA A 367 10.47 13.59 22.61
C ALA A 367 9.84 12.63 23.64
N GLU A 368 10.11 11.33 23.53
CA GLU A 368 9.54 10.26 24.36
C GLU A 368 10.63 9.24 24.74
N PRO A 369 11.49 9.57 25.72
CA PRO A 369 12.66 8.73 26.06
C PRO A 369 12.28 7.31 26.50
N ASN A 370 11.11 7.14 27.09
CA ASN A 370 10.61 5.86 27.62
C ASN A 370 9.60 5.15 26.71
N ASP A 371 9.42 5.60 25.46
CA ASP A 371 8.48 4.96 24.54
C ASP A 371 9.01 3.60 24.08
N PRO A 372 8.36 2.48 24.47
CA PRO A 372 8.81 1.15 24.11
C PRO A 372 8.64 0.85 22.61
N ARG A 373 7.80 1.62 21.90
CA ARG A 373 7.54 1.42 20.46
C ARG A 373 8.76 1.74 19.61
N ARG A 374 9.67 2.62 20.09
CA ARG A 374 10.92 2.92 19.38
C ARG A 374 11.76 1.66 19.19
N GLU A 375 12.01 0.93 20.28
CA GLU A 375 12.76 -0.32 20.23
C GLU A 375 11.95 -1.43 19.53
N ALA A 376 10.63 -1.43 19.68
CA ALA A 376 9.75 -2.37 18.98
C ALA A 376 9.73 -2.18 17.47
N SER A 377 9.99 -0.96 16.98
CA SER A 377 9.94 -0.61 15.55
C SER A 377 11.31 -0.56 14.88
N ILE A 378 12.39 -0.31 15.65
CA ILE A 378 13.73 -0.09 15.10
C ILE A 378 14.72 -1.04 15.74
N LEU A 379 15.47 -1.75 14.89
CA LEU A 379 16.63 -2.56 15.25
C LEU A 379 17.88 -1.68 15.14
N ASP A 380 18.64 -1.58 16.21
CA ASP A 380 19.99 -1.01 16.19
C ASP A 380 21.00 -2.12 15.97
N GLY A 381 21.25 -2.44 14.70
CA GLY A 381 22.20 -3.46 14.30
C GLY A 381 23.64 -3.09 14.67
N SER A 382 23.96 -1.79 14.75
CA SER A 382 25.31 -1.31 15.07
C SER A 382 25.78 -1.74 16.48
N LYS A 383 24.83 -2.03 17.37
CA LYS A 383 25.13 -2.57 18.72
C LYS A 383 25.41 -4.08 18.73
N THR A 384 25.18 -4.74 17.61
CA THR A 384 25.44 -6.18 17.52
C THR A 384 26.93 -6.39 17.28
N GLU A 385 27.58 -7.20 18.14
CA GLU A 385 28.99 -7.52 18.01
C GLU A 385 29.29 -8.13 16.63
N GLY A 386 30.27 -7.54 15.93
CA GLY A 386 30.66 -7.96 14.59
C GLY A 386 29.70 -7.53 13.49
N TYR A 387 28.86 -6.53 13.70
CA TYR A 387 28.11 -5.88 12.60
C TYR A 387 29.09 -5.28 11.59
N ILE A 388 28.82 -5.51 10.31
CA ILE A 388 29.68 -5.06 9.22
C ILE A 388 28.92 -4.07 8.36
N TYR A 389 29.38 -2.82 8.31
CA TYR A 389 28.87 -1.82 7.40
C TYR A 389 29.34 -2.08 5.96
N GLY A 390 28.47 -1.82 5.00
CA GLY A 390 28.76 -1.95 3.58
C GLY A 390 28.78 -3.39 3.08
N ALA A 391 28.22 -4.34 3.84
CA ALA A 391 28.08 -5.71 3.36
C ALA A 391 27.31 -5.72 2.03
N ASP A 392 27.85 -6.45 1.05
CA ASP A 392 27.37 -6.49 -0.33
C ASP A 392 27.15 -5.08 -0.93
N LYS A 393 28.10 -4.19 -0.64
CA LYS A 393 28.13 -2.82 -1.15
C LYS A 393 26.90 -1.99 -0.83
N GLN A 394 26.31 -2.21 0.36
CA GLN A 394 25.18 -1.43 0.86
C GLN A 394 25.47 0.06 0.80
N MET A 395 24.50 0.81 0.31
CA MET A 395 24.50 2.28 0.25
C MET A 395 23.59 2.87 1.34
N GLU A 396 23.88 4.11 1.72
CA GLU A 396 23.08 4.90 2.67
C GLU A 396 22.80 4.15 3.97
N GLU A 397 23.67 3.25 4.33
CA GLU A 397 23.53 2.40 5.51
C GLU A 397 23.71 3.22 6.79
N THR A 398 22.87 2.97 7.78
CA THR A 398 22.90 3.67 9.08
C THR A 398 23.14 2.73 10.24
N GLY A 399 23.09 1.43 10.01
CA GLY A 399 23.06 0.41 11.05
C GLY A 399 21.70 0.29 11.75
N LEU A 400 20.74 1.18 11.43
CA LEU A 400 19.38 1.15 11.95
C LEU A 400 18.43 0.56 10.89
N TRP A 401 17.62 -0.43 11.31
CA TRP A 401 16.70 -1.13 10.44
C TRP A 401 15.31 -1.17 11.06
N GLN A 402 14.28 -1.08 10.25
CA GLN A 402 12.92 -1.26 10.71
C GLN A 402 12.64 -2.74 11.06
N LYS A 403 11.70 -3.01 11.98
CA LYS A 403 11.36 -4.36 12.48
C LYS A 403 9.96 -4.82 12.10
N LYS A 404 9.14 -3.97 11.49
CA LYS A 404 7.73 -4.24 11.26
C LYS A 404 7.49 -5.07 10.00
N ILE A 405 8.00 -4.60 8.86
CA ILE A 405 7.82 -5.20 7.54
C ILE A 405 9.19 -5.67 7.06
N ILE A 406 9.69 -6.71 7.66
CA ILE A 406 11.04 -7.23 7.43
C ILE A 406 11.00 -8.75 7.42
N ALA A 407 11.84 -9.38 6.60
CA ALA A 407 12.02 -10.82 6.61
C ALA A 407 12.38 -11.30 8.02
N THR A 408 11.57 -12.19 8.57
CA THR A 408 11.70 -12.70 9.93
C THR A 408 11.86 -14.22 9.89
N THR A 409 12.87 -14.72 10.58
CA THR A 409 13.15 -16.14 10.69
C THR A 409 12.24 -16.76 11.74
N ALA A 410 11.56 -17.85 11.39
CA ALA A 410 10.75 -18.62 12.33
C ALA A 410 11.43 -19.91 12.79
N ALA A 411 12.48 -20.38 12.12
CA ALA A 411 13.15 -21.62 12.45
C ALA A 411 14.64 -21.39 12.76
N LYS A 412 15.12 -22.14 13.76
CA LYS A 412 16.51 -22.19 14.16
C LYS A 412 16.93 -23.66 14.16
N GLU A 413 17.87 -24.04 13.30
CA GLU A 413 18.49 -25.35 13.35
C GLU A 413 19.84 -25.25 14.05
N TYR A 414 20.23 -26.34 14.72
CA TYR A 414 21.56 -26.50 15.27
C TYR A 414 22.37 -27.40 14.35
N ASP A 415 23.58 -27.00 14.02
CA ASP A 415 24.52 -27.86 13.31
C ASP A 415 25.03 -28.98 14.25
N SER A 416 25.78 -29.92 13.67
CA SER A 416 26.33 -31.06 14.42
C SER A 416 27.30 -30.67 15.55
N ASN A 417 27.74 -29.41 15.57
CA ASN A 417 28.66 -28.85 16.59
C ASN A 417 27.94 -27.96 17.61
N GLY A 418 26.59 -27.92 17.56
CA GLY A 418 25.78 -27.05 18.42
C GLY A 418 25.77 -25.58 17.98
N GLY A 419 26.33 -25.25 16.82
CA GLY A 419 26.24 -23.94 16.20
C GLY A 419 24.85 -23.69 15.65
N ILE A 420 24.37 -22.42 15.73
CA ILE A 420 23.06 -22.06 15.22
C ILE A 420 23.14 -21.92 13.70
N LYS A 421 22.37 -22.73 13.00
CA LYS A 421 22.07 -22.54 11.59
C LYS A 421 20.77 -21.73 11.51
N THR A 422 20.90 -20.46 11.19
CA THR A 422 19.76 -19.61 10.92
C THR A 422 19.21 -19.96 9.55
N LEU A 423 17.97 -20.41 9.49
CA LEU A 423 17.26 -20.53 8.23
C LEU A 423 16.76 -19.13 7.88
N PHE A 424 17.17 -18.63 6.73
CA PHE A 424 16.79 -17.31 6.21
C PHE A 424 15.36 -17.26 5.70
N ASN A 425 14.55 -18.21 6.13
CA ASN A 425 13.26 -18.40 5.59
C ASN A 425 12.27 -17.64 6.42
N SER A 426 11.33 -17.15 5.70
CA SER A 426 10.17 -16.61 6.29
C SER A 426 9.57 -17.63 7.24
N PHE A 427 8.94 -17.10 8.14
CA PHE A 427 8.02 -17.57 9.12
C PHE A 427 7.05 -18.67 8.65
N THR A 428 6.72 -18.69 7.35
CA THR A 428 5.73 -19.53 6.71
C THR A 428 6.13 -20.96 6.48
N THR A 429 7.41 -21.20 6.31
CA THR A 429 7.94 -22.55 6.04
C THR A 429 8.30 -23.31 7.29
N SER A 430 8.08 -22.73 8.45
CA SER A 430 8.31 -23.37 9.72
C SER A 430 7.21 -24.41 9.99
N LYS A 431 7.57 -25.70 10.07
CA LYS A 431 6.68 -26.77 10.53
C LYS A 431 6.02 -26.48 11.87
N ASP A 432 6.66 -25.68 12.70
CA ASP A 432 6.14 -25.27 14.01
C ASP A 432 4.94 -24.32 13.91
N TYR A 433 4.76 -23.65 12.76
CA TYR A 433 3.70 -22.68 12.56
C TYR A 433 2.55 -23.19 11.67
N TYR A 434 2.87 -23.82 10.53
CA TYR A 434 1.89 -24.16 9.50
C TYR A 434 1.87 -25.65 9.13
N GLY A 435 2.80 -26.45 9.63
CA GLY A 435 2.79 -27.90 9.43
C GLY A 435 3.30 -28.41 8.09
N ASP A 436 3.44 -27.53 7.08
CA ASP A 436 3.62 -27.93 5.68
C ASP A 436 5.04 -27.74 5.13
N GLY A 437 5.98 -27.30 5.89
CA GLY A 437 7.40 -26.96 5.68
C GLY A 437 8.17 -27.47 4.45
N GLU A 438 7.56 -27.51 3.26
CA GLU A 438 8.13 -28.16 2.11
C GLU A 438 9.00 -27.29 1.19
N LYS A 439 8.93 -25.96 1.26
CA LYS A 439 9.74 -25.11 0.37
C LYS A 439 10.17 -23.84 1.06
N GLU A 440 11.42 -23.82 1.43
CA GLU A 440 12.07 -22.62 1.91
C GLU A 440 12.64 -21.84 0.73
N ASP A 441 11.95 -20.78 0.32
CA ASP A 441 12.48 -19.81 -0.63
C ASP A 441 12.54 -18.46 0.06
N PHE A 442 13.74 -17.97 0.39
CA PHE A 442 13.92 -16.71 1.12
C PHE A 442 13.36 -15.49 0.37
N GLN A 443 13.11 -15.61 -0.93
CA GLN A 443 12.54 -14.56 -1.74
C GLN A 443 11.01 -14.64 -1.86
N LEU A 444 10.41 -15.80 -1.63
CA LEU A 444 8.96 -16.01 -1.80
C LEU A 444 8.21 -16.32 -0.51
N SER A 445 8.91 -16.74 0.53
CA SER A 445 8.24 -17.22 1.74
C SER A 445 7.91 -16.08 2.71
N HIS A 446 7.21 -15.04 2.26
CA HIS A 446 6.78 -13.88 3.06
C HIS A 446 5.26 -13.74 3.02
N GLU A 447 4.56 -14.46 3.89
CA GLU A 447 3.09 -14.53 3.85
C GLU A 447 2.37 -13.56 4.79
N ILE A 448 3.12 -12.75 5.53
CA ILE A 448 2.52 -11.76 6.42
C ILE A 448 1.76 -10.71 5.63
N ASP A 449 0.53 -10.45 6.02
CA ASP A 449 -0.31 -9.45 5.38
C ASP A 449 0.32 -8.06 5.41
N LEU A 450 0.12 -7.28 4.35
CA LEU A 450 0.46 -5.86 4.37
C LEU A 450 -0.70 -5.08 4.98
N ASN A 451 -0.52 -4.55 6.17
CA ASN A 451 -1.49 -3.66 6.80
C ASN A 451 -1.49 -2.30 6.09
N VAL A 452 -2.61 -1.97 5.42
CA VAL A 452 -2.81 -0.66 4.78
C VAL A 452 -3.37 0.34 5.79
N ILE A 453 -4.39 -0.07 6.57
CA ILE A 453 -4.97 0.77 7.64
C ILE A 453 -5.11 -0.08 8.90
N ARG A 454 -4.53 0.38 10.00
CA ARG A 454 -4.73 -0.19 11.33
C ARG A 454 -5.72 0.64 12.16
N PHE A 455 -6.33 0.00 13.15
CA PHE A 455 -7.26 0.68 14.06
C PHE A 455 -6.61 1.86 14.82
N ALA A 456 -5.31 1.78 15.11
CA ALA A 456 -4.57 2.91 15.67
C ALA A 456 -4.61 4.15 14.76
N ASP A 457 -4.53 3.99 13.43
CA ASP A 457 -4.64 5.10 12.48
C ASP A 457 -6.05 5.71 12.50
N VAL A 458 -7.10 4.88 12.60
CA VAL A 458 -8.49 5.36 12.73
C VAL A 458 -8.65 6.23 13.99
N LEU A 459 -8.09 5.80 15.13
CA LEU A 459 -8.10 6.57 16.37
C LEU A 459 -7.38 7.91 16.24
N LEU A 460 -6.23 7.91 15.58
CA LEU A 460 -5.40 9.11 15.39
C LEU A 460 -6.02 10.07 14.37
N MET A 461 -6.63 9.57 13.29
CA MET A 461 -7.39 10.39 12.34
C MET A 461 -8.60 11.04 13.01
N HIS A 462 -9.34 10.30 13.83
CA HIS A 462 -10.45 10.86 14.58
C HIS A 462 -9.98 11.97 15.53
N SER A 463 -8.89 11.74 16.28
CA SER A 463 -8.30 12.76 17.14
C SER A 463 -7.88 14.02 16.37
N GLU A 464 -7.31 13.86 15.17
CA GLU A 464 -6.89 14.98 14.33
C GLU A 464 -8.06 15.83 13.84
N ILE A 465 -9.14 15.18 13.35
CA ILE A 465 -10.32 15.86 12.82
C ILE A 465 -11.10 16.57 13.93
N THR A 466 -11.26 15.92 15.09
CA THR A 466 -12.04 16.44 16.22
C THR A 466 -11.25 17.39 17.13
N LYS A 467 -9.93 17.45 16.97
CA LYS A 467 -9.02 18.19 17.85
C LYS A 467 -9.13 17.73 19.32
N THR A 468 -9.33 16.42 19.54
CA THR A 468 -9.42 15.81 20.88
C THR A 468 -8.29 14.83 21.13
N ALA A 469 -7.94 14.60 22.39
CA ALA A 469 -6.88 13.68 22.75
C ALA A 469 -7.34 12.23 22.94
N ASP A 470 -8.61 11.92 22.83
CA ASP A 470 -9.17 10.63 23.25
C ASP A 470 -8.57 9.44 22.51
N GLY A 471 -8.61 9.46 21.17
CA GLY A 471 -8.01 8.41 20.33
C GLY A 471 -6.50 8.32 20.52
N MET A 472 -5.83 9.47 20.53
CA MET A 472 -4.39 9.59 20.75
C MET A 472 -3.99 9.00 22.11
N ASN A 473 -4.71 9.30 23.18
CA ASN A 473 -4.42 8.80 24.51
C ASN A 473 -4.72 7.30 24.66
N ARG A 474 -5.64 6.74 23.91
CA ARG A 474 -5.83 5.27 23.82
C ARG A 474 -4.59 4.59 23.25
N VAL A 475 -4.01 5.15 22.19
CA VAL A 475 -2.77 4.65 21.56
C VAL A 475 -1.59 4.76 22.55
N ARG A 476 -1.45 5.89 23.23
CA ARG A 476 -0.42 6.13 24.26
C ARG A 476 -0.56 5.16 25.44
N ALA A 477 -1.77 4.97 25.93
CA ALA A 477 -2.04 4.05 27.05
C ALA A 477 -1.63 2.61 26.71
N ARG A 478 -1.90 2.13 25.48
CA ARG A 478 -1.42 0.83 25.01
C ARG A 478 0.12 0.72 25.06
N ALA A 479 0.82 1.81 24.76
CA ALA A 479 2.28 1.87 24.85
C ALA A 479 2.80 2.09 26.29
N GLY A 480 1.92 2.19 27.29
CA GLY A 480 2.29 2.47 28.67
C GLY A 480 2.73 3.92 28.93
N LEU A 481 2.39 4.82 28.02
CA LEU A 481 2.74 6.24 28.11
C LEU A 481 1.64 7.07 28.80
N PRO A 482 2.00 8.14 29.52
CA PRO A 482 1.03 9.02 30.15
C PRO A 482 0.17 9.74 29.12
N ALA A 483 -1.06 10.05 29.50
CA ALA A 483 -1.96 10.87 28.71
C ALA A 483 -1.41 12.29 28.53
N VAL A 484 -1.69 12.89 27.37
CA VAL A 484 -1.32 14.27 27.06
C VAL A 484 -2.55 15.05 26.58
N THR A 485 -2.49 16.37 26.66
CA THR A 485 -3.48 17.23 26.04
C THR A 485 -3.28 17.26 24.52
N TYR A 486 -4.37 17.46 23.77
CA TYR A 486 -4.26 17.62 22.33
C TYR A 486 -3.44 18.86 21.97
N SER A 487 -2.52 18.67 21.05
CA SER A 487 -1.88 19.73 20.25
C SER A 487 -1.47 19.13 18.91
N GLU A 488 -1.32 19.96 17.89
CA GLU A 488 -0.86 19.51 16.56
C GLU A 488 0.49 18.80 16.65
N THR A 489 1.42 19.31 17.48
CA THR A 489 2.72 18.68 17.68
C THR A 489 2.60 17.32 18.35
N ALA A 490 1.78 17.20 19.41
CA ALA A 490 1.56 15.93 20.08
C ALA A 490 0.94 14.89 19.14
N LEU A 491 -0.07 15.28 18.35
CA LEU A 491 -0.69 14.40 17.36
C LEU A 491 0.30 13.96 16.28
N ARG A 492 1.05 14.90 15.68
CA ARG A 492 2.01 14.59 14.62
C ARG A 492 3.11 13.65 15.09
N ASN A 493 3.59 13.84 16.32
CA ASN A 493 4.54 12.95 16.95
C ASN A 493 3.92 11.57 17.19
N GLU A 494 2.71 11.51 17.77
CA GLU A 494 2.03 10.24 18.05
C GLU A 494 1.78 9.44 16.77
N ARG A 495 1.33 10.09 15.68
CA ARG A 495 1.18 9.45 14.37
C ARG A 495 2.52 8.92 13.86
N ARG A 496 3.58 9.73 13.94
CA ARG A 496 4.91 9.34 13.45
C ARG A 496 5.47 8.15 14.22
N TRP A 497 5.32 8.13 15.56
CA TRP A 497 5.84 7.04 16.40
C TRP A 497 5.03 5.75 16.24
N GLU A 498 3.74 5.86 16.27
CA GLU A 498 2.84 4.71 16.16
C GLU A 498 2.90 4.05 14.77
N LEU A 499 2.85 4.86 13.72
CA LEU A 499 2.70 4.42 12.33
C LEU A 499 4.01 4.44 11.53
N ALA A 500 5.16 4.58 12.21
CA ALA A 500 6.47 4.52 11.54
C ALA A 500 6.57 3.26 10.67
N PHE A 501 7.04 3.40 9.43
CA PHE A 501 7.26 2.32 8.47
C PHE A 501 5.98 1.62 7.97
N GLU A 502 4.83 2.31 7.99
CA GLU A 502 3.55 1.79 7.55
C GLU A 502 2.92 2.61 6.40
N GLY A 503 3.75 3.25 5.59
CA GLY A 503 3.33 3.97 4.38
C GLY A 503 2.62 5.31 4.62
N THR A 504 2.55 5.82 5.84
CA THR A 504 1.76 7.01 6.18
C THR A 504 2.56 8.30 6.18
N ARG A 505 3.86 8.24 6.49
CA ARG A 505 4.69 9.42 6.74
C ARG A 505 4.76 10.37 5.55
N TRP A 506 4.90 9.86 4.32
CA TRP A 506 4.97 10.68 3.12
C TRP A 506 3.72 11.53 2.91
N ALA A 507 2.54 10.94 3.03
CA ALA A 507 1.29 11.67 2.96
C ALA A 507 1.17 12.70 4.09
N ASP A 508 1.54 12.34 5.31
CA ASP A 508 1.46 13.19 6.49
C ASP A 508 2.33 14.45 6.35
N ILE A 509 3.61 14.33 5.97
CA ILE A 509 4.49 15.51 5.82
C ILE A 509 4.05 16.43 4.68
N ARG A 510 3.49 15.86 3.61
CA ARG A 510 2.96 16.63 2.48
C ARG A 510 1.71 17.43 2.88
N ARG A 511 0.72 16.76 3.48
CA ARG A 511 -0.54 17.40 3.86
C ARG A 511 -0.42 18.37 5.04
N TRP A 512 0.62 18.25 5.85
CA TRP A 512 0.94 19.23 6.91
C TRP A 512 1.80 20.38 6.41
N GLY A 513 2.20 20.39 5.14
CA GLY A 513 3.03 21.44 4.54
C GLY A 513 4.46 21.51 5.07
N ILE A 514 4.99 20.41 5.63
CA ILE A 514 6.33 20.36 6.24
C ILE A 514 7.33 19.51 5.46
N ALA A 515 6.95 18.96 4.30
CA ALA A 515 7.77 18.00 3.58
C ALA A 515 9.12 18.59 3.14
N GLU A 516 9.17 19.84 2.66
CA GLU A 516 10.44 20.50 2.28
C GLU A 516 11.43 20.55 3.43
N GLN A 517 10.96 20.94 4.61
CA GLN A 517 11.80 21.02 5.82
C GLN A 517 12.17 19.62 6.32
N ALA A 518 11.22 18.68 6.33
CA ALA A 518 11.44 17.31 6.81
C ALA A 518 12.50 16.59 5.97
N LEU A 519 12.41 16.69 4.64
CA LEU A 519 13.40 16.11 3.73
C LEU A 519 14.77 16.78 3.87
N SER A 520 14.81 18.11 3.95
CA SER A 520 16.07 18.85 4.11
C SER A 520 16.77 18.53 5.43
N ASN A 521 16.02 18.18 6.47
CA ASN A 521 16.58 17.79 7.75
C ASN A 521 17.39 16.48 7.68
N GLN A 522 17.25 15.67 6.63
CA GLN A 522 18.06 14.46 6.45
C GLN A 522 19.53 14.76 6.18
N LEU A 523 19.85 15.97 5.67
CA LEU A 523 21.23 16.37 5.37
C LEU A 523 22.11 16.32 6.62
N GLY A 524 23.36 15.87 6.42
CA GLY A 524 24.34 15.72 7.48
C GLY A 524 24.08 14.52 8.41
N SER A 525 23.11 13.65 8.11
CA SER A 525 22.95 12.38 8.83
C SER A 525 24.13 11.46 8.53
N ASP A 526 24.66 10.81 9.56
CA ASP A 526 25.73 9.81 9.41
C ASP A 526 25.22 8.60 8.63
N ILE A 527 25.92 8.25 7.57
CA ILE A 527 25.65 7.09 6.72
C ILE A 527 26.96 6.40 6.32
N TRP A 528 26.84 5.19 5.82
CA TRP A 528 27.93 4.45 5.20
C TRP A 528 27.56 4.08 3.77
N ASN A 529 28.47 4.38 2.84
CA ASN A 529 28.35 3.95 1.45
C ASN A 529 29.45 2.90 1.18
N ARG A 530 29.06 1.67 0.87
CA ARG A 530 30.00 0.57 0.64
C ARG A 530 30.99 0.36 1.82
N GLY A 531 30.53 0.61 3.04
CA GLY A 531 31.35 0.53 4.26
C GLY A 531 32.23 1.75 4.56
N VAL A 532 32.17 2.79 3.73
CA VAL A 532 32.87 4.04 3.96
C VAL A 532 31.95 5.02 4.66
N ALA A 533 32.34 5.50 5.83
CA ALA A 533 31.60 6.48 6.61
C ALA A 533 31.55 7.82 5.86
N THR A 534 30.38 8.39 5.76
CA THR A 534 30.11 9.70 5.15
C THR A 534 28.86 10.32 5.76
N VAL A 535 28.35 11.40 5.18
CA VAL A 535 27.10 12.02 5.60
C VAL A 535 26.17 12.18 4.41
N MET A 536 24.86 12.18 4.69
CA MET A 536 23.84 12.45 3.69
C MET A 536 24.04 13.83 3.08
N LYS A 537 24.13 13.88 1.76
CA LYS A 537 24.34 15.10 0.95
C LYS A 537 23.21 15.29 -0.05
N ASN A 538 23.00 16.54 -0.47
CA ASN A 538 22.11 16.80 -1.59
C ASN A 538 22.59 16.10 -2.86
N GLN A 539 21.64 15.50 -3.58
CA GLN A 539 21.82 14.98 -4.93
C GLN A 539 21.03 15.84 -5.92
N GLY A 540 21.54 16.01 -7.14
CA GLY A 540 20.94 16.90 -8.14
C GLY A 540 20.76 18.33 -7.58
N ALA A 541 19.55 18.87 -7.72
CA ALA A 541 19.22 20.21 -7.19
C ALA A 541 18.98 20.24 -5.66
N GLY A 542 18.99 19.08 -5.00
CA GLY A 542 18.76 18.93 -3.55
C GLY A 542 17.30 18.87 -3.13
N TYR A 543 17.07 18.41 -1.92
CA TYR A 543 15.74 18.08 -1.37
C TYR A 543 14.72 19.22 -1.49
N ALA A 544 15.07 20.43 -1.01
CA ALA A 544 14.16 21.57 -1.01
C ALA A 544 13.73 21.96 -2.45
N ALA A 545 14.71 22.10 -3.35
CA ALA A 545 14.43 22.49 -4.73
C ALA A 545 13.63 21.41 -5.48
N ARG A 546 13.95 20.14 -5.26
CA ARG A 546 13.22 19.02 -5.87
C ARG A 546 11.77 18.96 -5.37
N TYR A 547 11.56 19.08 -4.05
CA TYR A 547 10.21 19.11 -3.51
C TYR A 547 9.43 20.35 -3.97
N ALA A 548 10.07 21.53 -3.98
CA ALA A 548 9.45 22.76 -4.48
C ALA A 548 8.97 22.61 -5.94
N ALA A 549 9.77 21.95 -6.78
CA ALA A 549 9.45 21.72 -8.19
C ALA A 549 8.35 20.68 -8.40
N THR A 550 8.35 19.59 -7.66
CA THR A 550 7.47 18.42 -7.88
C THR A 550 6.24 18.41 -6.99
N LYS A 551 6.28 19.10 -5.83
CA LYS A 551 5.31 18.97 -4.73
C LYS A 551 5.14 17.49 -4.26
N GLY A 552 6.14 16.67 -4.56
CA GLY A 552 6.14 15.24 -4.26
C GLY A 552 5.33 14.38 -5.22
N PHE A 553 4.84 14.92 -6.33
CA PHE A 553 4.23 14.10 -7.39
C PHE A 553 5.31 13.47 -8.27
N MET A 554 5.10 12.21 -8.64
CA MET A 554 5.98 11.45 -9.52
C MET A 554 5.71 11.77 -11.00
N PRO A 555 6.66 11.46 -11.89
CA PRO A 555 6.45 11.68 -13.32
C PRO A 555 5.34 10.79 -13.84
N ILE A 556 4.45 11.33 -14.68
CA ILE A 556 3.59 10.53 -15.54
C ILE A 556 4.50 9.69 -16.44
N PRO A 557 4.31 8.36 -16.54
CA PRO A 557 5.15 7.55 -17.41
C PRO A 557 5.17 8.08 -18.83
N GLN A 558 6.35 8.29 -19.39
CA GLN A 558 6.50 8.86 -20.74
C GLN A 558 5.79 8.01 -21.79
N THR A 559 5.81 6.68 -21.62
CA THR A 559 5.07 5.75 -22.48
C THR A 559 3.58 6.08 -22.56
N GLU A 560 2.95 6.47 -21.44
CA GLU A 560 1.52 6.84 -21.42
C GLU A 560 1.27 8.18 -22.12
N ILE A 561 2.18 9.14 -21.94
CA ILE A 561 2.13 10.43 -22.66
C ILE A 561 2.22 10.18 -24.18
N ASP A 562 3.14 9.34 -24.60
CA ASP A 562 3.34 9.01 -26.01
C ASP A 562 2.11 8.27 -26.59
N LEU A 563 1.56 7.28 -25.87
CA LEU A 563 0.34 6.55 -26.26
C LEU A 563 -0.88 7.47 -26.36
N SER A 564 -0.94 8.51 -25.51
CA SER A 564 -2.02 9.50 -25.54
C SER A 564 -1.90 10.52 -26.69
N ASN A 565 -0.88 10.43 -27.55
CA ASN A 565 -0.55 11.44 -28.55
C ASN A 565 -0.43 12.85 -27.95
N GLY A 566 0.11 12.96 -26.74
CA GLY A 566 0.32 14.23 -26.04
C GLY A 566 -0.93 14.83 -25.40
N VAL A 567 -2.01 14.06 -25.26
CA VAL A 567 -3.19 14.45 -24.44
C VAL A 567 -2.78 14.58 -22.98
N LEU A 568 -2.06 13.57 -22.47
CA LEU A 568 -1.46 13.65 -21.15
C LEU A 568 -0.28 14.61 -21.11
N LYS A 569 -0.13 15.31 -20.00
CA LYS A 569 0.96 16.27 -19.77
C LYS A 569 1.81 15.80 -18.60
N GLN A 570 3.13 15.98 -18.74
CA GLN A 570 4.08 15.65 -17.70
C GLN A 570 3.92 16.56 -16.46
N ASN A 571 4.15 16.00 -15.29
CA ASN A 571 4.23 16.75 -14.04
C ASN A 571 5.44 17.68 -14.02
N ALA A 572 5.30 18.80 -13.33
CA ALA A 572 6.39 19.75 -13.16
C ALA A 572 7.62 19.13 -12.47
N GLY A 573 8.80 19.59 -12.83
CA GLY A 573 10.06 19.19 -12.20
C GLY A 573 10.67 17.88 -12.71
N TRP A 574 10.08 17.22 -13.72
CA TRP A 574 10.56 15.94 -14.26
C TRP A 574 11.16 16.08 -15.67
N ASP A 575 12.03 17.07 -15.82
CA ASP A 575 12.85 17.27 -17.01
C ASP A 575 14.27 16.66 -16.87
N ALA A 576 15.15 16.97 -17.79
CA ALA A 576 16.53 16.44 -17.79
C ALA A 576 17.32 16.80 -16.51
N SER A 577 16.95 17.84 -15.78
CA SER A 577 17.61 18.23 -14.53
C SER A 577 17.32 17.29 -13.36
N ALA A 578 16.27 16.48 -13.47
CA ALA A 578 15.88 15.47 -12.49
C ALA A 578 16.53 14.11 -12.73
N VAL A 579 17.30 13.94 -13.82
CA VAL A 579 18.01 12.69 -14.09
C VAL A 579 19.13 12.51 -13.07
N PHE A 580 19.13 11.37 -12.41
CA PHE A 580 20.27 11.00 -11.57
C PHE A 580 21.45 10.58 -12.45
N VAL A 581 22.58 11.24 -12.29
CA VAL A 581 23.80 10.96 -13.06
C VAL A 581 24.80 10.14 -12.23
N SER A 582 25.13 10.63 -11.05
CA SER A 582 26.09 9.98 -10.15
C SER A 582 25.95 10.57 -8.75
N TRP A 583 26.45 9.83 -7.74
CA TRP A 583 26.52 10.34 -6.38
C TRP A 583 27.49 11.52 -6.26
N ASN A 584 27.07 12.54 -5.50
CA ASN A 584 27.97 13.57 -4.97
C ASN A 584 28.64 12.97 -3.72
N GLU A 585 29.77 12.28 -3.88
CA GLU A 585 30.53 11.65 -2.80
C GLU A 585 31.35 12.65 -1.98
#